data_3e836ececb79600f95810ca848cbccb2
#
_entry.id   3e836ececb79600f95810ca848cbccb2
#
_cell.length_a   1.000
_cell.length_b   1.000
_cell.length_c   1.000
_cell.angle_alpha   90.00
_cell.angle_beta   90.00
_cell.angle_gamma   90.00
#
_symmetry.space_group_name_H-M   'P 1'
#
loop_
_entity.id
_entity.type
_entity.pdbx_description
1 polymer ?
#
loop_
_entity_poly.entity_id
_entity_poly.type
_entity_poly.pdbx_seq_one_letter_code
_entity_poly.pdbx_strand_id
1 'polypeptide(L)'
;MSKVRTIDTHTHVLTQETAALLRKEAPTVPVTITPIDDASATLDVGGVAYRPYPRGGFDVEHRLRDMDAAGVDVQVLSATPQTYLYNQEAGLGAATAAIQNDQIAKLVKEHPQRFLGIATLPS
;
A
#
# COMPACT_ATOMS: atom_id res chain seq x y z
N MET A 1 -27.72 19.81 -6.95
CA MET A 1 -26.45 20.26 -7.55
C MET A 1 -25.38 19.18 -7.38
N SER A 2 -24.84 18.72 -8.47
CA SER A 2 -23.78 17.72 -8.39
C SER A 2 -22.48 18.37 -7.91
N LYS A 3 -21.83 17.73 -6.98
CA LYS A 3 -20.55 18.16 -6.46
C LYS A 3 -19.44 17.52 -7.27
N VAL A 4 -18.51 18.33 -7.77
CA VAL A 4 -17.33 17.81 -8.45
C VAL A 4 -16.46 17.09 -7.42
N ARG A 5 -16.10 15.84 -7.71
CA ARG A 5 -15.26 15.02 -6.85
C ARG A 5 -13.84 15.03 -7.38
N THR A 6 -12.89 15.14 -6.47
CA THR A 6 -11.48 15.02 -6.80
C THR A 6 -11.04 13.57 -6.58
N ILE A 7 -10.54 12.96 -7.64
CA ILE A 7 -10.08 11.56 -7.62
C ILE A 7 -8.59 11.54 -7.94
N ASP A 8 -7.79 11.02 -7.01
CA ASP A 8 -6.37 10.77 -7.21
C ASP A 8 -6.20 9.35 -7.73
N THR A 9 -5.78 9.21 -8.99
CA THR A 9 -5.70 7.92 -9.67
C THR A 9 -4.34 7.21 -9.54
N HIS A 10 -3.38 7.81 -8.85
CA HIS A 10 -2.04 7.24 -8.74
C HIS A 10 -1.55 7.30 -7.30
N THR A 11 -1.95 6.32 -6.49
CA THR A 11 -1.49 6.21 -5.11
C THR A 11 -1.06 4.78 -4.78
N HIS A 12 -0.17 4.65 -3.81
CA HIS A 12 0.33 3.36 -3.35
C HIS A 12 0.11 3.23 -1.85
N VAL A 13 -0.16 2.01 -1.40
CA VAL A 13 -0.41 1.72 0.01
C VAL A 13 0.30 0.41 0.41
N LEU A 14 0.87 0.42 1.61
CA LEU A 14 1.46 -0.77 2.21
C LEU A 14 1.34 -0.64 3.73
N THR A 15 0.33 -1.30 4.30
CA THR A 15 0.09 -1.24 5.74
C THR A 15 1.04 -2.16 6.52
N GLN A 16 1.13 -1.96 7.83
CA GLN A 16 1.91 -2.85 8.70
C GLN A 16 1.35 -4.27 8.66
N GLU A 17 0.03 -4.43 8.60
CA GLU A 17 -0.62 -5.73 8.47
C GLU A 17 -0.19 -6.43 7.18
N THR A 18 -0.20 -5.70 6.06
CA THR A 18 0.24 -6.24 4.78
C THR A 18 1.71 -6.64 4.83
N ALA A 19 2.57 -5.79 5.40
CA ALA A 19 3.99 -6.09 5.54
C ALA A 19 4.21 -7.38 6.36
N ALA A 20 3.46 -7.56 7.45
CA ALA A 20 3.55 -8.77 8.26
C ALA A 20 3.15 -10.03 7.48
N LEU A 21 2.09 -9.95 6.69
CA LEU A 21 1.66 -11.07 5.85
C LEU A 21 2.69 -11.40 4.77
N LEU A 22 3.29 -10.38 4.18
CA LEU A 22 4.34 -10.56 3.17
C LEU A 22 5.58 -11.22 3.79
N ARG A 23 5.99 -10.84 5.00
CA ARG A 23 7.11 -11.49 5.69
C ARG A 23 6.84 -12.96 5.95
N LYS A 24 5.60 -13.30 6.30
CA LYS A 24 5.22 -14.68 6.56
C LYS A 24 5.27 -15.52 5.28
N GLU A 25 4.79 -14.99 4.16
CA GLU A 25 4.73 -15.70 2.88
C GLU A 25 6.09 -15.76 2.20
N ALA A 26 6.88 -14.69 2.27
CA ALA A 26 8.15 -14.57 1.58
C ALA A 26 9.28 -14.18 2.56
N PRO A 27 9.67 -15.10 3.46
CA PRO A 27 10.68 -14.77 4.48
C PRO A 27 12.07 -14.48 3.92
N THR A 28 12.34 -14.88 2.69
CA THR A 28 13.63 -14.60 2.01
C THR A 28 13.68 -13.17 1.45
N VAL A 29 12.55 -12.49 1.34
CA VAL A 29 12.46 -11.10 0.89
C VAL A 29 11.60 -10.32 1.90
N PRO A 30 12.08 -10.17 3.13
CA PRO A 30 11.26 -9.58 4.19
C PRO A 30 10.94 -8.12 3.92
N VAL A 31 9.68 -7.76 4.12
CA VAL A 31 9.19 -6.38 4.01
C VAL A 31 8.97 -5.84 5.42
N THR A 32 9.66 -4.76 5.76
CA THR A 32 9.59 -4.16 7.09
C THR A 32 9.39 -2.66 6.98
N ILE A 33 8.50 -2.11 7.81
CA ILE A 33 8.24 -0.67 7.90
C ILE A 33 8.62 -0.25 9.31
N THR A 34 9.68 0.56 9.42
CA THR A 34 10.18 1.02 10.72
C THR A 34 9.99 2.53 10.82
N PRO A 35 9.12 3.02 11.73
CA PRO A 35 8.92 4.46 11.89
C PRO A 35 10.21 5.21 12.23
N ILE A 36 10.41 6.37 11.58
CA ILE A 36 11.51 7.29 11.87
C ILE A 36 11.01 8.41 12.80
N ASP A 37 9.86 8.98 12.44
CA ASP A 37 9.20 10.05 13.19
C ASP A 37 7.68 9.99 12.95
N ASP A 38 6.96 11.04 13.35
CA ASP A 38 5.50 11.07 13.22
C ASP A 38 5.00 11.12 11.76
N ALA A 39 5.88 11.48 10.82
CA ALA A 39 5.51 11.71 9.43
C ALA A 39 6.07 10.66 8.46
N SER A 40 7.04 9.86 8.88
CA SER A 40 7.77 9.00 7.96
C SER A 40 8.32 7.73 8.61
N ALA A 41 8.76 6.83 7.76
CA ALA A 41 9.34 5.53 8.12
C ALA A 41 10.43 5.14 7.14
N THR A 42 11.15 4.08 7.48
CA THR A 42 11.99 3.35 6.54
C THR A 42 11.22 2.13 6.06
N LEU A 43 11.06 1.99 4.75
CA LEU A 43 10.55 0.78 4.11
C LEU A 43 11.75 -0.04 3.66
N ASP A 44 11.91 -1.23 4.21
CA ASP A 44 12.97 -2.17 3.83
C ASP A 44 12.34 -3.36 3.12
N VAL A 45 12.81 -3.65 1.91
CA VAL A 45 12.35 -4.78 1.11
C VAL A 45 13.57 -5.62 0.74
N GLY A 46 13.70 -6.78 1.41
CA GLY A 46 14.79 -7.71 1.15
C GLY A 46 16.17 -7.12 1.35
N GLY A 47 16.35 -6.22 2.32
CA GLY A 47 17.63 -5.57 2.62
C GLY A 47 17.85 -4.25 1.88
N VAL A 48 16.94 -3.86 0.99
CA VAL A 48 17.02 -2.56 0.30
C VAL A 48 16.11 -1.56 1.02
N ALA A 49 16.70 -0.50 1.55
CA ALA A 49 15.97 0.50 2.33
C ALA A 49 15.52 1.67 1.45
N TYR A 50 14.26 2.05 1.61
CA TYR A 50 13.65 3.22 0.97
C TYR A 50 13.21 4.18 2.06
N ARG A 51 13.72 5.41 2.02
CA ARG A 51 13.31 6.45 2.98
C ARG A 51 13.56 7.85 2.47
N PRO A 52 12.73 8.82 2.91
CA PRO A 52 11.62 8.58 3.82
C PRO A 52 10.43 7.93 3.10
N TYR A 53 9.78 6.98 3.77
CA TYR A 53 8.51 6.42 3.32
C TYR A 53 7.41 7.17 4.07
N PRO A 54 6.49 7.89 3.39
CA PRO A 54 5.50 8.72 4.05
C PRO A 54 4.55 7.92 4.93
N ARG A 55 4.15 8.48 6.05
CA ARG A 55 3.24 7.84 6.99
C ARG A 55 1.92 7.43 6.36
N GLY A 56 1.37 8.25 5.46
CA GLY A 56 0.14 7.92 4.72
C GLY A 56 0.27 6.67 3.86
N GLY A 57 1.49 6.21 3.58
CA GLY A 57 1.73 4.96 2.86
C GLY A 57 1.38 3.72 3.68
N PHE A 58 1.47 3.78 5.01
CA PHE A 58 1.21 2.64 5.88
C PHE A 58 0.16 2.90 6.97
N ASP A 59 -0.21 4.14 7.22
CA ASP A 59 -1.20 4.53 8.24
C ASP A 59 -2.44 5.08 7.54
N VAL A 60 -3.51 4.29 7.50
CA VAL A 60 -4.73 4.63 6.77
C VAL A 60 -5.43 5.85 7.37
N GLU A 61 -5.46 5.98 8.69
CA GLU A 61 -6.07 7.15 9.35
C GLU A 61 -5.33 8.44 8.97
N HIS A 62 -4.01 8.39 8.95
CA HIS A 62 -3.19 9.53 8.52
C HIS A 62 -3.45 9.86 7.05
N ARG A 63 -3.55 8.83 6.20
CA ARG A 63 -3.87 8.99 4.78
C ARG A 63 -5.22 9.69 4.57
N LEU A 64 -6.24 9.30 5.33
CA LEU A 64 -7.57 9.93 5.22
C LEU A 64 -7.51 11.40 5.63
N ARG A 65 -6.77 11.73 6.69
CA ARG A 65 -6.59 13.13 7.10
C ARG A 65 -5.85 13.94 6.04
N ASP A 66 -4.82 13.37 5.42
CA ASP A 66 -4.09 14.03 4.33
C ASP A 66 -5.00 14.27 3.12
N MET A 67 -5.85 13.31 2.79
CA MET A 67 -6.84 13.47 1.72
C MET A 67 -7.79 14.62 2.02
N ASP A 68 -8.30 14.68 3.24
CA ASP A 68 -9.21 15.76 3.67
C ASP A 68 -8.52 17.12 3.57
N ALA A 69 -7.27 17.22 4.04
CA ALA A 69 -6.51 18.45 4.00
C ALA A 69 -6.21 18.91 2.57
N ALA A 70 -5.99 17.96 1.65
CA ALA A 70 -5.69 18.24 0.24
C ALA A 70 -6.95 18.39 -0.63
N GLY A 71 -8.13 18.14 -0.08
CA GLY A 71 -9.39 18.20 -0.84
C GLY A 71 -9.58 17.03 -1.79
N VAL A 72 -8.93 15.90 -1.53
CA VAL A 72 -9.08 14.68 -2.34
C VAL A 72 -10.21 13.83 -1.78
N ASP A 73 -11.22 13.58 -2.59
CA ASP A 73 -12.39 12.80 -2.17
C ASP A 73 -12.13 11.29 -2.24
N VAL A 74 -11.53 10.83 -3.32
CA VAL A 74 -11.30 9.41 -3.57
C VAL A 74 -9.88 9.19 -4.04
N GLN A 75 -9.25 8.13 -3.53
CA GLN A 75 -7.97 7.64 -4.05
C GLN A 75 -8.13 6.25 -4.65
N VAL A 76 -7.40 6.01 -5.73
CA VAL A 76 -7.26 4.68 -6.31
C VAL A 76 -5.99 4.06 -5.73
N LEU A 77 -6.16 3.00 -4.95
CA LEU A 77 -5.06 2.34 -4.24
C LEU A 77 -4.43 1.25 -5.11
N SER A 78 -3.11 1.20 -5.13
CA SER A 78 -2.35 0.12 -5.74
C SER A 78 -1.22 -0.31 -4.81
N ALA A 79 -0.64 -1.48 -5.10
CA ALA A 79 0.48 -1.99 -4.31
C ALA A 79 1.71 -1.10 -4.51
N THR A 80 2.50 -0.98 -3.44
CA THR A 80 3.75 -0.22 -3.49
C THR A 80 4.74 -0.90 -4.44
N PRO A 81 5.28 -0.18 -5.45
CA PRO A 81 6.14 -0.79 -6.47
C PRO A 81 7.35 -1.56 -5.93
N GLN A 82 7.93 -1.11 -4.82
CA GLN A 82 9.06 -1.76 -4.19
C GLN A 82 8.76 -3.19 -3.75
N THR A 83 7.48 -3.54 -3.59
CA THR A 83 7.05 -4.89 -3.20
C THR A 83 6.69 -5.77 -4.39
N TYR A 84 6.92 -5.32 -5.62
CA TYR A 84 6.72 -6.13 -6.81
C TYR A 84 7.88 -7.11 -6.94
N LEU A 85 7.60 -8.40 -6.79
CA LEU A 85 8.62 -9.45 -6.80
C LEU A 85 8.74 -10.09 -8.18
N TYR A 86 8.91 -9.26 -9.22
CA TYR A 86 8.90 -9.73 -10.60
C TYR A 86 10.08 -10.64 -10.96
N ASN A 87 11.18 -10.49 -10.24
CA ASN A 87 12.38 -11.32 -10.44
C ASN A 87 12.43 -12.54 -9.51
N GLN A 88 11.35 -12.79 -8.79
CA GLN A 88 11.26 -13.96 -7.90
C GLN A 88 10.54 -15.11 -8.62
N GLU A 89 10.54 -16.27 -7.97
CA GLU A 89 9.80 -17.43 -8.46
C GLU A 89 8.32 -17.07 -8.71
N ALA A 90 7.75 -17.58 -9.81
CA ALA A 90 6.38 -17.24 -10.23
C ALA A 90 5.33 -17.54 -9.15
N GLY A 91 5.48 -18.67 -8.43
CA GLY A 91 4.57 -19.00 -7.33
C GLY A 91 4.61 -17.99 -6.20
N LEU A 92 5.81 -17.49 -5.86
CA LEU A 92 5.99 -16.48 -4.84
C LEU A 92 5.39 -15.15 -5.28
N GLY A 93 5.60 -14.77 -6.54
CA GLY A 93 5.00 -13.55 -7.08
C GLY A 93 3.48 -13.58 -7.07
N ALA A 94 2.88 -14.72 -7.43
CA ALA A 94 1.44 -14.90 -7.38
C ALA A 94 0.90 -14.80 -5.95
N ALA A 95 1.57 -15.45 -4.98
CA ALA A 95 1.14 -15.44 -3.58
C ALA A 95 1.21 -14.04 -2.97
N THR A 96 2.28 -13.30 -3.22
CA THR A 96 2.45 -11.94 -2.69
C THR A 96 1.48 -10.94 -3.36
N ALA A 97 1.21 -11.10 -4.66
CA ALA A 97 0.20 -10.31 -5.35
C ALA A 97 -1.19 -10.55 -4.76
N ALA A 98 -1.55 -11.81 -4.49
CA ALA A 98 -2.82 -12.15 -3.87
C ALA A 98 -2.98 -11.49 -2.50
N ILE A 99 -1.94 -11.52 -1.66
CA ILE A 99 -1.94 -10.87 -0.34
C ILE A 99 -2.23 -9.38 -0.49
N GLN A 100 -1.52 -8.69 -1.38
CA GLN A 100 -1.68 -7.26 -1.55
C GLN A 100 -3.05 -6.90 -2.12
N ASN A 101 -3.54 -7.69 -3.08
CA ASN A 101 -4.88 -7.48 -3.64
C ASN A 101 -5.97 -7.65 -2.58
N ASP A 102 -5.85 -8.67 -1.72
CA ASP A 102 -6.80 -8.91 -0.63
C ASP A 102 -6.78 -7.77 0.40
N GLN A 103 -5.60 -7.25 0.72
CA GLN A 103 -5.47 -6.14 1.68
C GLN A 103 -6.05 -4.85 1.11
N ILE A 104 -5.83 -4.57 -0.17
CA ILE A 104 -6.42 -3.41 -0.83
C ILE A 104 -7.95 -3.56 -0.88
N ALA A 105 -8.46 -4.73 -1.21
CA ALA A 105 -9.90 -5.00 -1.21
C ALA A 105 -10.50 -4.77 0.19
N LYS A 106 -9.78 -5.16 1.25
CA LYS A 106 -10.20 -4.92 2.61
C LYS A 106 -10.32 -3.42 2.91
N LEU A 107 -9.33 -2.62 2.50
CA LEU A 107 -9.36 -1.16 2.69
C LEU A 107 -10.51 -0.50 1.92
N VAL A 108 -10.77 -0.95 0.70
CA VAL A 108 -11.91 -0.47 -0.09
C VAL A 108 -13.22 -0.81 0.59
N LYS A 109 -13.35 -2.01 1.14
CA LYS A 109 -14.55 -2.46 1.85
C LYS A 109 -14.77 -1.65 3.14
N GLU A 110 -13.68 -1.31 3.85
CA GLU A 110 -13.77 -0.52 5.08
C GLU A 110 -14.07 0.97 4.80
N HIS A 111 -13.65 1.47 3.64
CA HIS A 111 -13.79 2.88 3.26
C HIS A 111 -14.32 3.01 1.82
N PRO A 112 -15.53 2.51 1.52
CA PRO A 112 -15.99 2.38 0.13
C PRO A 112 -16.25 3.72 -0.57
N GLN A 113 -16.40 4.82 0.19
CA GLN A 113 -16.60 6.15 -0.37
C GLN A 113 -15.29 6.91 -0.60
N ARG A 114 -14.18 6.38 -0.11
CA ARG A 114 -12.90 7.07 -0.15
C ARG A 114 -11.84 6.32 -0.98
N PHE A 115 -11.98 5.01 -1.15
CA PHE A 115 -10.98 4.19 -1.85
C PHE A 115 -11.60 3.34 -2.96
N LEU A 116 -10.87 3.28 -4.08
CA LEU A 116 -11.02 2.27 -5.12
C LEU A 116 -9.71 1.50 -5.17
N GLY A 117 -9.73 0.28 -5.70
CA GLY A 117 -8.53 -0.54 -5.74
C GLY A 117 -8.18 -0.99 -7.16
N ILE A 118 -6.87 -1.10 -7.44
CA ILE A 118 -6.35 -1.71 -8.65
C ILE A 118 -5.60 -2.97 -8.23
N ALA A 119 -5.94 -4.10 -8.85
CA ALA A 119 -5.28 -5.37 -8.57
C ALA A 119 -3.90 -5.42 -9.23
N THR A 120 -2.95 -6.04 -8.51
CA THR A 120 -1.63 -6.36 -9.04
C THR A 120 -1.68 -7.72 -9.69
N LEU A 121 -1.13 -7.84 -10.89
CA LEU A 121 -1.00 -9.11 -11.59
C LEU A 121 0.44 -9.61 -11.47
N PRO A 122 0.64 -10.91 -11.19
CA PRO A 122 1.98 -11.48 -11.23
C PRO A 122 2.49 -11.50 -12.66
N SER A 123 3.77 -11.27 -12.81
CA SER A 123 4.41 -11.28 -14.14
C SER A 123 5.33 -12.48 -14.30
#